data_5a9e44bad79005ef1afd216db2f99973
#
_entry.id   5a9e44bad79005ef1afd216db2f99973
#
_cell.length_a   1.000
_cell.length_b   1.000
_cell.length_c   1.000
_cell.angle_alpha   90.00
_cell.angle_beta   90.00
_cell.angle_gamma   90.00
#
_symmetry.space_group_name_H-M   'P 1'
#
loop_
_entity.id
_entity.type
_entity.pdbx_description
1 polymer ?
#
loop_
_entity_poly.entity_id
_entity_poly.type
_entity_poly.pdbx_seq_one_letter_code
_entity_poly.pdbx_strand_id
1 'polypeptide(L)'
;MPYETELISENECKSFRDRYDEEGLFSAKADINGIIVQLFTSDRDHIDMWRDNFYAASDRVRAHARLYCITDKEEPESKLYFEPATCTAFLFNFDYYGWVKSIALGIAGYILEGTHDTYSVHGAAIDVDDVGVTLIAPSKTGKTTQSW
;
A
#
# COMPACT_ATOMS: atom_id res chain seq x y z
N MET A 1 -1.78 -11.86 10.08
CA MET A 1 -0.56 -11.54 9.32
C MET A 1 0.62 -11.96 10.18
N PRO A 2 1.73 -12.47 9.64
CA PRO A 2 2.88 -12.90 10.46
C PRO A 2 3.66 -11.73 11.07
N TYR A 3 3.37 -10.49 10.67
CA TYR A 3 4.02 -9.28 11.19
C TYR A 3 2.99 -8.39 11.85
N GLU A 4 3.33 -7.89 13.03
CA GLU A 4 2.52 -6.94 13.78
C GLU A 4 2.82 -5.53 13.26
N THR A 5 1.78 -4.71 13.07
CA THR A 5 1.95 -3.30 12.68
C THR A 5 2.19 -2.50 13.94
N GLU A 6 3.32 -1.85 14.05
CA GLU A 6 3.62 -0.92 15.13
C GLU A 6 3.15 0.48 14.78
N LEU A 7 2.35 1.09 15.67
CA LEU A 7 1.96 2.49 15.53
C LEU A 7 3.09 3.38 16.04
N ILE A 8 3.44 4.39 15.24
CA ILE A 8 4.48 5.35 15.57
C ILE A 8 3.91 6.77 15.63
N SER A 9 4.61 7.64 16.35
CA SER A 9 4.31 9.06 16.44
C SER A 9 4.77 9.84 15.20
N GLU A 10 4.25 11.04 15.02
CA GLU A 10 4.70 11.97 13.96
C GLU A 10 6.20 12.28 14.04
N ASN A 11 6.76 12.35 15.27
CA ASN A 11 8.19 12.62 15.47
C ASN A 11 9.06 11.45 14.99
N GLU A 12 8.64 10.20 15.27
CA GLU A 12 9.32 9.01 14.80
C GLU A 12 9.20 8.88 13.27
N CYS A 13 8.01 9.13 12.73
CA CYS A 13 7.78 9.18 11.29
C CYS A 13 8.70 10.20 10.60
N LYS A 14 8.82 11.41 11.17
CA LYS A 14 9.74 12.42 10.67
C LYS A 14 11.19 11.94 10.74
N SER A 15 11.60 11.34 11.87
CA SER A 15 12.96 10.79 12.03
C SER A 15 13.28 9.73 10.97
N PHE A 16 12.33 8.84 10.65
CA PHE A 16 12.52 7.85 9.58
C PHE A 16 12.67 8.52 8.21
N ARG A 17 11.82 9.49 7.89
CA ARG A 17 11.92 10.22 6.62
C ARG A 17 13.23 11.00 6.49
N ASP A 18 13.70 11.62 7.55
CA ASP A 18 14.97 12.37 7.57
C ASP A 18 16.19 11.43 7.41
N ARG A 19 16.06 10.14 7.82
CA ARG A 19 17.12 9.13 7.65
C ARG A 19 17.26 8.66 6.20
N TYR A 20 16.15 8.59 5.46
CA TYR A 20 16.14 8.08 4.08
C TYR A 20 15.88 9.22 3.10
N ASP A 21 16.89 9.54 2.31
CA ASP A 21 16.80 10.56 1.27
C ASP A 21 15.81 10.13 0.17
N GLU A 22 14.68 10.83 0.08
CA GLU A 22 13.64 10.56 -0.92
C GLU A 22 14.18 10.70 -2.35
N GLU A 23 15.21 11.55 -2.59
CA GLU A 23 15.83 11.72 -3.91
C GLU A 23 16.63 10.50 -4.36
N GLY A 24 17.13 9.71 -3.41
CA GLY A 24 17.83 8.45 -3.66
C GLY A 24 16.92 7.25 -3.86
N LEU A 25 15.60 7.38 -3.64
CA LEU A 25 14.62 6.31 -3.77
C LEU A 25 13.88 6.38 -5.11
N PHE A 26 13.52 5.22 -5.64
CA PHE A 26 12.54 5.15 -6.72
C PHE A 26 11.16 5.54 -6.18
N SER A 27 10.37 6.26 -6.97
CA SER A 27 9.04 6.71 -6.54
C SER A 27 8.02 6.61 -7.66
N ALA A 28 6.78 6.24 -7.29
CA ALA A 28 5.62 6.29 -8.18
C ALA A 28 4.35 6.55 -7.37
N LYS A 29 3.39 7.24 -7.99
CA LYS A 29 2.07 7.49 -7.42
C LYS A 29 1.03 6.59 -8.06
N ALA A 30 0.12 6.08 -7.27
CA ALA A 30 -1.03 5.31 -7.71
C ALA A 30 -2.33 5.94 -7.23
N ASP A 31 -3.37 5.83 -8.06
CA ASP A 31 -4.74 6.10 -7.68
C ASP A 31 -5.41 4.79 -7.25
N ILE A 32 -5.80 4.73 -5.99
CA ILE A 32 -6.52 3.60 -5.41
C ILE A 32 -7.90 4.09 -4.98
N ASN A 33 -8.85 4.01 -5.87
CA ASN A 33 -10.23 4.48 -5.67
C ASN A 33 -10.30 5.95 -5.21
N GLY A 34 -9.53 6.83 -5.86
CA GLY A 34 -9.45 8.27 -5.54
C GLY A 34 -8.45 8.62 -4.43
N ILE A 35 -7.89 7.65 -3.74
CA ILE A 35 -6.81 7.86 -2.76
C ILE A 35 -5.47 7.75 -3.45
N ILE A 36 -4.73 8.86 -3.50
CA ILE A 36 -3.39 8.88 -4.10
C ILE A 36 -2.37 8.42 -3.07
N VAL A 37 -1.81 7.24 -3.31
CA VAL A 37 -0.73 6.66 -2.50
C VAL A 37 0.58 6.80 -3.25
N GLN A 38 1.61 7.36 -2.62
CA GLN A 38 2.96 7.47 -3.17
C GLN A 38 3.86 6.41 -2.55
N LEU A 39 4.38 5.52 -3.39
CA LEU A 39 5.43 4.57 -3.02
C LEU A 39 6.81 5.23 -3.15
N PHE A 40 7.66 5.01 -2.16
CA PHE A 40 9.10 5.22 -2.17
C PHE A 40 9.78 3.89 -1.89
N THR A 41 10.74 3.48 -2.72
CA THR A 41 11.39 2.18 -2.55
C THR A 41 12.85 2.18 -2.99
N SER A 42 13.66 1.38 -2.32
CA SER A 42 15.03 1.09 -2.73
C SER A 42 15.12 0.05 -3.86
N ASP A 43 14.02 -0.65 -4.16
CA ASP A 43 13.94 -1.70 -5.16
C ASP A 43 13.16 -1.24 -6.41
N ARG A 44 13.83 -1.26 -7.57
CA ARG A 44 13.23 -0.88 -8.84
C ARG A 44 12.11 -1.82 -9.29
N ASP A 45 12.24 -3.12 -9.02
CA ASP A 45 11.25 -4.11 -9.43
C ASP A 45 9.91 -3.85 -8.74
N HIS A 46 9.92 -3.29 -7.52
CA HIS A 46 8.70 -2.84 -6.84
C HIS A 46 7.96 -1.75 -7.61
N ILE A 47 8.67 -0.84 -8.29
CA ILE A 47 8.03 0.21 -9.11
C ILE A 47 7.35 -0.37 -10.34
N ASP A 48 7.98 -1.34 -11.00
CA ASP A 48 7.41 -1.95 -12.19
C ASP A 48 6.14 -2.76 -11.82
N MET A 49 6.21 -3.56 -10.75
CA MET A 49 5.04 -4.26 -10.21
C MET A 49 3.95 -3.30 -9.69
N TRP A 50 4.32 -2.15 -9.12
CA TRP A 50 3.38 -1.10 -8.70
C TRP A 50 2.56 -0.57 -9.87
N ARG A 51 3.23 -0.26 -10.99
CA ARG A 51 2.60 0.23 -12.22
C ARG A 51 1.70 -0.81 -12.88
N ASP A 52 2.05 -2.09 -12.77
CA ASP A 52 1.23 -3.19 -13.29
C ASP A 52 -0.04 -3.44 -12.45
N ASN A 53 -0.01 -3.10 -11.16
CA ASN A 53 -1.10 -3.39 -10.23
C ASN A 53 -2.07 -2.24 -10.00
N PHE A 54 -1.65 -0.98 -10.24
CA PHE A 54 -2.44 0.20 -9.91
C PHE A 54 -2.48 1.20 -11.05
N TYR A 55 -3.56 1.96 -11.15
CA TYR A 55 -3.63 3.09 -12.06
C TYR A 55 -2.63 4.17 -11.64
N ALA A 56 -1.83 4.64 -12.59
CA ALA A 56 -0.87 5.70 -12.34
C ALA A 56 -1.58 7.03 -12.04
N ALA A 57 -1.17 7.70 -10.96
CA ALA A 57 -1.57 9.06 -10.70
C ALA A 57 -0.51 10.06 -11.21
N SER A 58 -0.95 11.27 -11.55
CA SER A 58 -0.04 12.34 -11.99
C SER A 58 0.92 12.75 -10.87
N ASP A 59 2.18 13.02 -11.23
CA ASP A 59 3.18 13.56 -10.29
C ASP A 59 2.80 14.95 -9.74
N ARG A 60 1.93 15.67 -10.43
CA ARG A 60 1.44 16.98 -9.99
C ARG A 60 0.39 16.93 -8.90
N VAL A 61 -0.22 15.75 -8.67
CA VAL A 61 -1.24 15.57 -7.63
C VAL A 61 -0.55 15.30 -6.29
N ARG A 62 -1.02 15.97 -5.23
CA ARG A 62 -0.53 15.71 -3.87
C ARG A 62 -0.96 14.30 -3.43
N ALA A 63 -0.04 13.54 -2.88
CA ALA A 63 -0.35 12.25 -2.28
C ALA A 63 -1.15 12.43 -0.98
N HIS A 64 -2.17 11.59 -0.80
CA HIS A 64 -2.92 11.48 0.46
C HIS A 64 -2.17 10.62 1.49
N ALA A 65 -1.39 9.68 1.00
CA ALA A 65 -0.60 8.76 1.84
C ALA A 65 0.77 8.47 1.23
N ARG A 66 1.71 8.03 2.08
CA ARG A 66 3.06 7.61 1.68
C ARG A 66 3.35 6.21 2.18
N LEU A 67 4.02 5.45 1.34
CA LEU A 67 4.46 4.10 1.64
C LEU A 67 5.95 3.99 1.32
N TYR A 68 6.77 3.73 2.32
CA TYR A 68 8.19 3.50 2.17
C TYR A 68 8.47 2.01 2.25
N CYS A 69 9.11 1.44 1.24
CA CYS A 69 9.61 0.07 1.25
C CYS A 69 11.13 0.09 1.07
N ILE A 70 11.85 -0.11 2.15
CA ILE A 70 13.29 0.17 2.24
C ILE A 70 14.02 -1.07 2.73
N THR A 71 15.13 -1.41 2.05
CA THR A 71 16.08 -2.39 2.54
C THR A 71 17.09 -1.68 3.44
N ASP A 72 17.03 -1.94 4.73
CA ASP A 72 17.97 -1.41 5.72
C ASP A 72 18.94 -2.52 6.17
N LYS A 73 20.23 -2.31 5.93
CA LYS A 73 21.27 -3.27 6.28
C LYS A 73 21.70 -3.19 7.75
N GLU A 74 21.41 -2.08 8.41
CA GLU A 74 21.75 -1.87 9.83
C GLU A 74 20.71 -2.50 10.76
N GLU A 75 19.46 -2.59 10.30
CA GLU A 75 18.37 -3.25 11.03
C GLU A 75 17.78 -4.39 10.18
N PRO A 76 18.35 -5.59 10.18
CA PRO A 76 18.00 -6.66 9.23
C PRO A 76 16.63 -7.30 9.45
N GLU A 77 15.94 -6.98 10.53
CA GLU A 77 14.60 -7.52 10.81
C GLU A 77 13.52 -6.87 9.96
N SER A 78 12.56 -7.67 9.49
CA SER A 78 11.38 -7.15 8.79
C SER A 78 10.43 -6.48 9.78
N LYS A 79 10.19 -5.17 9.60
CA LYS A 79 9.33 -4.36 10.47
C LYS A 79 8.35 -3.53 9.67
N LEU A 80 7.14 -3.40 10.20
CA LEU A 80 6.07 -2.58 9.63
C LEU A 80 5.62 -1.54 10.64
N TYR A 81 5.79 -0.28 10.27
CA TYR A 81 5.35 0.86 11.05
C TYR A 81 4.26 1.65 10.32
N PHE A 82 3.33 2.21 11.09
CA PHE A 82 2.29 3.09 10.55
C PHE A 82 2.09 4.32 11.43
N GLU A 83 2.10 5.48 10.79
CA GLU A 83 1.76 6.76 11.40
C GLU A 83 0.40 7.23 10.88
N PRO A 84 -0.64 7.26 11.75
CA PRO A 84 -2.03 7.50 11.32
C PRO A 84 -2.35 8.92 10.87
N ALA A 85 -1.73 9.95 11.48
CA ALA A 85 -2.09 11.35 11.24
C ALA A 85 -1.71 11.82 9.82
N THR A 86 -0.57 11.35 9.31
CA THR A 86 -0.11 11.63 7.94
C THR A 86 -0.32 10.48 6.97
N CYS A 87 -0.95 9.39 7.43
CA CYS A 87 -1.14 8.16 6.66
C CYS A 87 0.16 7.66 6.01
N THR A 88 1.22 7.56 6.82
CA THR A 88 2.54 7.15 6.35
C THR A 88 2.92 5.79 6.91
N ALA A 89 3.29 4.84 6.05
CA ALA A 89 3.78 3.53 6.45
C ALA A 89 5.22 3.29 6.01
N PHE A 90 5.95 2.50 6.80
CA PHE A 90 7.31 2.05 6.52
C PHE A 90 7.39 0.53 6.60
N LEU A 91 7.84 -0.07 5.51
CA LEU A 91 8.18 -1.48 5.42
C LEU A 91 9.71 -1.61 5.32
N PHE A 92 10.33 -2.15 6.35
CA PHE A 92 11.75 -2.42 6.35
C PHE A 92 12.00 -3.89 6.06
N ASN A 93 12.87 -4.17 5.08
CA ASN A 93 13.36 -5.51 4.72
C ASN A 93 12.26 -6.51 4.31
N PHE A 94 11.29 -6.02 3.52
CA PHE A 94 10.29 -6.87 2.88
C PHE A 94 10.65 -7.09 1.41
N ASP A 95 11.10 -8.28 1.07
CA ASP A 95 11.46 -8.65 -0.31
C ASP A 95 10.25 -9.00 -1.17
N TYR A 96 9.14 -9.43 -0.55
CA TYR A 96 7.95 -9.84 -1.28
C TYR A 96 7.01 -8.67 -1.54
N TYR A 97 6.87 -8.30 -2.82
CA TYR A 97 6.01 -7.19 -3.27
C TYR A 97 4.55 -7.28 -2.80
N GLY A 98 4.03 -8.49 -2.56
CA GLY A 98 2.67 -8.67 -2.03
C GLY A 98 2.40 -7.91 -0.73
N TRP A 99 3.43 -7.65 0.08
CA TRP A 99 3.32 -6.79 1.27
C TRP A 99 3.12 -5.33 0.88
N VAL A 100 3.90 -4.82 -0.07
CA VAL A 100 3.78 -3.44 -0.58
C VAL A 100 2.37 -3.19 -1.07
N LYS A 101 1.84 -4.09 -1.91
CA LYS A 101 0.47 -4.05 -2.43
C LYS A 101 -0.57 -4.08 -1.30
N SER A 102 -0.44 -5.01 -0.35
CA SER A 102 -1.40 -5.18 0.74
C SER A 102 -1.45 -3.97 1.66
N ILE A 103 -0.30 -3.37 1.98
CA ILE A 103 -0.23 -2.19 2.83
C ILE A 103 -0.78 -0.96 2.10
N ALA A 104 -0.50 -0.80 0.80
CA ALA A 104 -1.09 0.28 0.00
C ALA A 104 -2.62 0.23 0.01
N LEU A 105 -3.20 -0.96 -0.20
CA LEU A 105 -4.66 -1.17 -0.11
C LEU A 105 -5.17 -0.92 1.32
N GLY A 106 -4.43 -1.33 2.34
CA GLY A 106 -4.77 -1.10 3.74
C GLY A 106 -4.81 0.39 4.10
N ILE A 107 -3.83 1.18 3.64
CA ILE A 107 -3.78 2.62 3.86
C ILE A 107 -4.94 3.32 3.12
N ALA A 108 -5.20 2.95 1.87
CA ALA A 108 -6.32 3.50 1.11
C ALA A 108 -7.66 3.18 1.80
N GLY A 109 -7.84 1.93 2.26
CA GLY A 109 -9.00 1.51 3.05
C GLY A 109 -9.15 2.30 4.33
N TYR A 110 -8.06 2.50 5.08
CA TYR A 110 -8.07 3.30 6.31
C TYR A 110 -8.58 4.73 6.08
N ILE A 111 -8.14 5.39 5.00
CA ILE A 111 -8.60 6.73 4.64
C ILE A 111 -10.06 6.71 4.19
N LEU A 112 -10.44 5.76 3.33
CA LEU A 112 -11.80 5.65 2.80
C LEU A 112 -12.82 5.36 3.92
N GLU A 113 -12.48 4.48 4.85
CA GLU A 113 -13.34 4.15 6.00
C GLU A 113 -13.46 5.32 6.98
N GLY A 114 -12.33 6.00 7.25
CA GLY A 114 -12.29 7.09 8.23
C GLY A 114 -12.88 8.42 7.75
N THR A 115 -12.87 8.70 6.44
CA THR A 115 -13.24 10.01 5.89
C THR A 115 -14.38 9.99 4.86
N HIS A 116 -14.63 8.83 4.22
CA HIS A 116 -15.58 8.73 3.12
C HIS A 116 -16.72 7.73 3.37
N ASP A 117 -16.80 7.15 4.56
CA ASP A 117 -17.81 6.14 4.94
C ASP A 117 -17.90 4.98 3.93
N THR A 118 -16.74 4.61 3.36
CA THR A 118 -16.60 3.58 2.32
C THR A 118 -15.78 2.44 2.88
N TYR A 119 -16.37 1.23 2.91
CA TYR A 119 -15.75 0.06 3.53
C TYR A 119 -15.05 -0.83 2.52
N SER A 120 -13.85 -1.31 2.87
CA SER A 120 -13.11 -2.26 2.06
C SER A 120 -13.62 -3.69 2.27
N VAL A 121 -13.80 -4.42 1.17
CA VAL A 121 -14.26 -5.80 1.18
C VAL A 121 -13.25 -6.70 0.48
N HIS A 122 -12.80 -7.76 1.18
CA HIS A 122 -11.95 -8.78 0.57
C HIS A 122 -12.78 -9.76 -0.26
N GLY A 123 -12.76 -9.60 -1.59
CA GLY A 123 -13.52 -10.43 -2.52
C GLY A 123 -12.86 -10.53 -3.89
N ALA A 124 -13.45 -11.30 -4.79
CA ALA A 124 -13.22 -11.21 -6.22
C ALA A 124 -14.36 -10.41 -6.85
N ALA A 125 -14.03 -9.44 -7.69
CA ALA A 125 -15.00 -8.63 -8.40
C ALA A 125 -14.96 -8.97 -9.89
N ILE A 126 -16.13 -9.15 -10.50
CA ILE A 126 -16.32 -9.38 -11.92
C ILE A 126 -17.39 -8.45 -12.45
N ASP A 127 -17.30 -8.13 -13.73
CA ASP A 127 -18.34 -7.44 -14.48
C ASP A 127 -19.06 -8.46 -15.35
N VAL A 128 -20.39 -8.48 -15.26
CA VAL A 128 -21.25 -9.32 -16.10
C VAL A 128 -22.34 -8.45 -16.70
N ASP A 129 -22.24 -8.15 -17.98
CA ASP A 129 -23.19 -7.33 -18.73
C ASP A 129 -23.44 -5.95 -18.07
N ASP A 130 -22.37 -5.24 -17.76
CA ASP A 130 -22.37 -3.94 -17.04
C ASP A 130 -22.93 -4.00 -15.59
N VAL A 131 -23.02 -5.20 -15.01
CA VAL A 131 -23.39 -5.41 -13.61
C VAL A 131 -22.19 -5.92 -12.80
N GLY A 132 -21.73 -5.13 -11.83
CA GLY A 132 -20.66 -5.53 -10.91
C GLY A 132 -21.12 -6.63 -9.94
N VAL A 133 -20.45 -7.77 -9.95
CA VAL A 133 -20.70 -8.89 -9.03
C VAL A 133 -19.49 -9.10 -8.14
N THR A 134 -19.68 -9.11 -6.83
CA THR A 134 -18.62 -9.36 -5.85
C THR A 134 -18.81 -10.72 -5.18
N LEU A 135 -17.80 -11.58 -5.28
CA LEU A 135 -17.76 -12.89 -4.63
C LEU A 135 -16.98 -12.79 -3.32
N ILE A 136 -17.69 -12.93 -2.20
CA ILE A 136 -17.11 -12.87 -0.86
C ILE A 136 -17.10 -14.28 -0.27
N ALA A 137 -15.91 -14.78 0.06
CA ALA A 137 -15.75 -16.09 0.68
C ALA A 137 -14.37 -16.19 1.37
N PRO A 138 -14.14 -17.15 2.28
CA PRO A 138 -12.83 -17.37 2.89
C PRO A 138 -11.72 -17.61 1.86
N SER A 139 -10.47 -17.44 2.28
CA SER A 139 -9.31 -17.73 1.43
C SER A 139 -9.29 -19.20 0.99
N LYS A 140 -8.81 -19.47 -0.23
CA LYS A 140 -8.71 -20.83 -0.83
C LYS A 140 -10.04 -21.53 -1.13
N THR A 141 -11.15 -20.81 -1.17
CA THR A 141 -12.48 -21.38 -1.53
C THR A 141 -12.79 -21.30 -3.03
N GLY A 142 -11.83 -20.91 -3.85
CA GLY A 142 -12.00 -20.88 -5.31
C GLY A 142 -12.64 -19.60 -5.88
N LYS A 143 -12.65 -18.49 -5.13
CA LYS A 143 -13.18 -17.19 -5.63
C LYS A 143 -12.62 -16.82 -6.99
N THR A 144 -11.30 -16.83 -7.12
CA THR A 144 -10.61 -16.51 -8.39
C THR A 144 -10.92 -17.51 -9.50
N THR A 145 -11.12 -18.77 -9.16
CA THR A 145 -11.47 -19.82 -10.15
C THR A 145 -12.89 -19.63 -10.71
N GLN A 146 -13.80 -19.05 -9.91
CA GLN A 146 -15.18 -18.81 -10.34
C GLN A 146 -15.35 -17.47 -11.07
N SER A 147 -14.34 -16.61 -11.06
CA SER A 147 -14.34 -15.30 -11.73
C SER A 147 -13.74 -15.34 -13.15
N TRP A 148 -13.50 -16.56 -13.71
CA TRP A 148 -13.05 -16.79 -15.09
C TRP A 148 -14.19 -17.26 -15.97
#